data_08b11cc204ce9fef009c4295460c2606
#
_entry.id   08b11cc204ce9fef009c4295460c2606
#
_cell.length_a   1.000
_cell.length_b   1.000
_cell.length_c   1.000
_cell.angle_alpha   90.00
_cell.angle_beta   90.00
_cell.angle_gamma   90.00
#
_symmetry.space_group_name_H-M   'P 1'
#
loop_
_entity.id
_entity.type
_entity.pdbx_description
1 polymer ?
#
loop_
_entity_poly.entity_id
_entity_poly.type
_entity_poly.pdbx_seq_one_letter_code
_entity_poly.pdbx_strand_id
1 'polypeptide(L)'
;GKRLNWNVEFDLDWSQEFPKDKPMINQEIFKFPEENLPGIEDLTEAQRIEMDRHRVSWQLSQFLHGEQGALLVASQLVSCAPTFNAKMYAASQTFDEARHVEGFNKFLKEKIGFQYPATDGLKSLMDKILTDERWDLKFIGMQIIIEGLALAAFNNMKIILNDGLLKQLLHYVIP
;
A
#
# COMPACT_ATOMS: atom_id res chain seq x y z
N GLY A 1 -12.94 -16.28 7.89
CA GLY A 1 -11.54 -16.66 7.75
C GLY A 1 -10.78 -16.33 9.02
N LYS A 2 -9.75 -17.10 9.35
CA LYS A 2 -8.85 -16.79 10.46
C LYS A 2 -7.90 -15.69 9.95
N ARG A 3 -8.23 -14.42 10.17
CA ARG A 3 -7.28 -13.33 9.96
C ARG A 3 -6.14 -13.49 10.94
N LEU A 4 -4.91 -13.38 10.45
CA LEU A 4 -3.72 -13.34 11.30
C LEU A 4 -3.79 -12.09 12.17
N ASN A 5 -3.76 -12.30 13.49
CA ASN A 5 -3.58 -11.19 14.41
C ASN A 5 -2.09 -10.87 14.44
N TRP A 6 -1.66 -9.78 13.81
CA TRP A 6 -0.27 -9.36 13.73
C TRP A 6 -0.10 -7.93 14.26
N ASN A 7 1.12 -7.60 14.63
CA ASN A 7 1.48 -6.31 15.16
C ASN A 7 2.68 -5.75 14.40
N VAL A 8 2.58 -4.51 13.95
CA VAL A 8 3.60 -3.84 13.13
C VAL A 8 4.96 -3.80 13.83
N GLU A 9 4.98 -3.59 15.14
CA GLU A 9 6.24 -3.47 15.90
C GLU A 9 6.89 -4.81 16.24
N PHE A 10 6.11 -5.87 16.46
CA PHE A 10 6.62 -7.11 17.01
C PHE A 10 6.78 -8.24 16.00
N ASP A 11 5.96 -8.25 14.93
CA ASP A 11 5.95 -9.32 13.94
C ASP A 11 6.79 -9.01 12.70
N LEU A 12 7.31 -7.79 12.59
CA LEU A 12 8.22 -7.35 11.55
C LEU A 12 9.59 -7.00 12.15
N ASP A 13 10.65 -7.48 11.52
CA ASP A 13 12.02 -7.19 11.96
C ASP A 13 12.52 -5.85 11.43
N TRP A 14 12.19 -4.78 12.15
CA TRP A 14 12.61 -3.42 11.82
C TRP A 14 14.10 -3.17 12.00
N SER A 15 14.85 -4.08 12.63
CA SER A 15 16.31 -3.96 12.77
C SER A 15 17.06 -4.28 11.47
N GLN A 16 16.39 -4.89 10.50
CA GLN A 16 16.99 -5.18 9.19
C GLN A 16 17.50 -3.90 8.55
N GLU A 17 18.77 -3.94 8.12
CA GLU A 17 19.37 -2.84 7.38
C GLU A 17 18.67 -2.67 6.01
N PHE A 18 18.39 -1.42 5.66
CA PHE A 18 17.87 -1.08 4.34
C PHE A 18 19.04 -0.82 3.39
N PRO A 19 19.28 -1.67 2.36
CA PRO A 19 20.41 -1.52 1.47
C PRO A 19 20.20 -0.32 0.54
N LYS A 20 20.89 0.79 0.83
CA LYS A 20 20.78 2.04 0.04
C LYS A 20 21.57 1.99 -1.28
N ASP A 21 22.46 1.03 -1.41
CA ASP A 21 23.36 0.81 -2.54
C ASP A 21 22.89 -0.28 -3.51
N LYS A 22 21.70 -0.81 -3.31
CA LYS A 22 21.13 -1.88 -4.15
C LYS A 22 19.72 -1.50 -4.63
N PRO A 23 19.34 -1.97 -5.83
CA PRO A 23 17.98 -1.74 -6.33
C PRO A 23 16.95 -2.48 -5.46
N MET A 24 15.84 -1.81 -5.21
CA MET A 24 14.70 -2.40 -4.50
C MET A 24 13.89 -3.35 -5.38
N ILE A 25 13.90 -3.10 -6.70
CA ILE A 25 13.19 -3.90 -7.70
C ILE A 25 14.17 -4.88 -8.36
N ASN A 26 13.73 -6.10 -8.53
CA ASN A 26 14.46 -7.10 -9.28
C ASN A 26 14.35 -6.84 -10.78
N GLN A 27 15.40 -6.28 -11.37
CA GLN A 27 15.46 -5.88 -12.77
C GLN A 27 15.50 -7.07 -13.75
N GLU A 28 15.75 -8.28 -13.27
CA GLU A 28 15.65 -9.51 -14.10
C GLU A 28 14.18 -9.91 -14.29
N ILE A 29 13.33 -9.61 -13.29
CA ILE A 29 11.91 -9.96 -13.32
C ILE A 29 11.07 -8.84 -13.94
N PHE A 30 11.41 -7.58 -13.65
CA PHE A 30 10.62 -6.44 -14.07
C PHE A 30 11.48 -5.28 -14.54
N LYS A 31 11.13 -4.74 -15.70
CA LYS A 31 11.71 -3.51 -16.26
C LYS A 31 10.61 -2.45 -16.41
N PHE A 32 10.89 -1.25 -15.98
CA PHE A 32 9.95 -0.16 -16.12
C PHE A 32 9.90 0.34 -17.57
N PRO A 33 8.70 0.69 -18.10
CA PRO A 33 8.57 1.22 -19.47
C PRO A 33 9.43 2.46 -19.74
N GLU A 34 9.62 3.31 -18.72
CA GLU A 34 10.44 4.51 -18.79
C GLU A 34 11.95 4.23 -18.96
N GLU A 35 12.41 3.01 -18.78
CA GLU A 35 13.81 2.64 -19.07
C GLU A 35 14.17 2.81 -20.55
N ASN A 36 13.16 2.89 -21.42
CA ASN A 36 13.33 3.15 -22.84
C ASN A 36 13.25 4.65 -23.21
N LEU A 37 13.10 5.55 -22.23
CA LEU A 37 13.08 6.99 -22.49
C LEU A 37 14.49 7.51 -22.76
N PRO A 38 14.66 8.47 -23.71
CA PRO A 38 15.95 9.08 -23.98
C PRO A 38 16.59 9.68 -22.72
N GLY A 39 17.87 9.45 -22.52
CA GLY A 39 18.66 9.94 -21.38
C GLY A 39 18.67 9.01 -20.16
N ILE A 40 17.84 7.98 -20.11
CA ILE A 40 17.91 6.98 -19.05
C ILE A 40 19.16 6.09 -19.19
N GLU A 41 19.58 5.84 -20.42
CA GLU A 41 20.82 5.12 -20.72
C GLU A 41 22.07 5.79 -20.16
N ASP A 42 22.05 7.12 -20.03
CA ASP A 42 23.18 7.94 -19.54
C ASP A 42 23.28 7.97 -18.00
N LEU A 43 22.27 7.44 -17.29
CA LEU A 43 22.28 7.41 -15.83
C LEU A 43 23.35 6.46 -15.31
N THR A 44 24.09 6.95 -14.30
CA THR A 44 24.98 6.09 -13.51
C THR A 44 24.20 5.06 -12.72
N GLU A 45 24.85 3.99 -12.27
CA GLU A 45 24.25 2.98 -11.42
C GLU A 45 23.64 3.57 -10.15
N ALA A 46 24.34 4.49 -9.49
CA ALA A 46 23.84 5.18 -8.30
C ALA A 46 22.54 5.98 -8.59
N GLN A 47 22.47 6.66 -9.74
CA GLN A 47 21.28 7.38 -10.13
C GLN A 47 20.10 6.45 -10.46
N ARG A 48 20.38 5.28 -11.05
CA ARG A 48 19.35 4.25 -11.30
C ARG A 48 18.80 3.67 -10.01
N ILE A 49 19.65 3.39 -9.03
CA ILE A 49 19.23 2.93 -7.70
C ILE A 49 18.38 3.98 -7.00
N GLU A 50 18.77 5.26 -7.06
CA GLU A 50 17.99 6.34 -6.46
C GLU A 50 16.64 6.52 -7.17
N MET A 51 16.60 6.45 -8.48
CA MET A 51 15.35 6.48 -9.25
C MET A 51 14.42 5.31 -8.88
N ASP A 52 14.97 4.11 -8.68
CA ASP A 52 14.22 2.95 -8.23
C ASP A 52 13.62 3.17 -6.84
N ARG A 53 14.37 3.74 -5.90
CA ARG A 53 13.87 4.13 -4.57
C ARG A 53 12.74 5.15 -4.66
N HIS A 54 12.83 6.13 -5.54
CA HIS A 54 11.77 7.11 -5.78
C HIS A 54 10.50 6.45 -6.35
N ARG A 55 10.63 5.50 -7.26
CA ARG A 55 9.50 4.73 -7.81
C ARG A 55 8.80 3.92 -6.74
N VAL A 56 9.57 3.16 -5.95
CA VAL A 56 9.02 2.36 -4.85
C VAL A 56 8.36 3.26 -3.80
N SER A 57 9.01 4.37 -3.42
CA SER A 57 8.44 5.34 -2.49
C SER A 57 7.13 5.92 -3.01
N TRP A 58 7.07 6.30 -4.28
CA TRP A 58 5.84 6.82 -4.90
C TRP A 58 4.71 5.79 -4.83
N GLN A 59 4.98 4.54 -5.21
CA GLN A 59 3.98 3.47 -5.20
C GLN A 59 3.49 3.14 -3.79
N LEU A 60 4.42 3.01 -2.82
CA LEU A 60 4.07 2.79 -1.42
C LEU A 60 3.29 3.97 -0.82
N SER A 61 3.57 5.20 -1.26
CA SER A 61 2.82 6.37 -0.82
C SER A 61 1.37 6.31 -1.33
N GLN A 62 1.15 5.86 -2.59
CA GLN A 62 -0.21 5.65 -3.09
C GLN A 62 -0.94 4.54 -2.31
N PHE A 63 -0.24 3.46 -1.95
CA PHE A 63 -0.80 2.42 -1.08
C PHE A 63 -1.18 3.00 0.28
N LEU A 64 -0.26 3.71 0.94
CA LEU A 64 -0.53 4.36 2.22
C LEU A 64 -1.78 5.26 2.17
N HIS A 65 -1.92 6.09 1.12
CA HIS A 65 -3.09 6.95 0.96
C HIS A 65 -4.37 6.16 0.66
N GLY A 66 -4.27 5.07 -0.08
CA GLY A 66 -5.37 4.13 -0.30
C GLY A 66 -5.85 3.50 1.00
N GLU A 67 -4.93 2.97 1.81
CA GLU A 67 -5.21 2.37 3.13
C GLU A 67 -5.82 3.39 4.12
N GLN A 68 -5.36 4.65 4.09
CA GLN A 68 -6.00 5.72 4.87
C GLN A 68 -7.44 5.94 4.44
N GLY A 69 -7.73 5.91 3.14
CA GLY A 69 -9.08 5.96 2.60
C GLY A 69 -9.92 4.75 3.01
N ALA A 70 -9.35 3.55 2.91
CA ALA A 70 -10.00 2.29 3.30
C ALA A 70 -10.35 2.27 4.79
N LEU A 71 -9.44 2.72 5.65
CA LEU A 71 -9.67 2.91 7.09
C LEU A 71 -10.90 3.78 7.36
N LEU A 72 -10.99 4.94 6.69
CA LEU A 72 -12.11 5.87 6.87
C LEU A 72 -13.43 5.29 6.34
N VAL A 73 -13.43 4.66 5.17
CA VAL A 73 -14.64 4.02 4.62
C VAL A 73 -15.10 2.85 5.49
N ALA A 74 -14.20 2.00 5.96
CA ALA A 74 -14.53 0.90 6.88
C ALA A 74 -15.17 1.45 8.17
N SER A 75 -14.63 2.52 8.74
CA SER A 75 -15.19 3.17 9.93
C SER A 75 -16.59 3.73 9.70
N GLN A 76 -16.86 4.32 8.53
CA GLN A 76 -18.22 4.79 8.16
C GLN A 76 -19.18 3.61 7.99
N LEU A 77 -18.74 2.50 7.41
CA LEU A 77 -19.55 1.29 7.26
C LEU A 77 -19.98 0.69 8.61
N VAL A 78 -19.21 0.85 9.68
CA VAL A 78 -19.62 0.47 11.05
C VAL A 78 -20.94 1.15 11.44
N SER A 79 -21.13 2.41 11.03
CA SER A 79 -22.35 3.18 11.35
C SER A 79 -23.50 2.86 10.38
N CYS A 80 -23.24 2.82 9.06
CA CYS A 80 -24.28 2.82 8.04
C CYS A 80 -24.63 1.44 7.46
N ALA A 81 -23.84 0.38 7.71
CA ALA A 81 -24.15 -0.95 7.20
C ALA A 81 -25.52 -1.48 7.72
N PRO A 82 -26.28 -2.25 6.89
CA PRO A 82 -27.69 -2.57 7.19
C PRO A 82 -27.88 -3.64 8.26
N THR A 83 -26.88 -4.48 8.52
CA THR A 83 -26.99 -5.57 9.49
C THR A 83 -25.91 -5.50 10.55
N PHE A 84 -26.19 -6.04 11.74
CA PHE A 84 -25.21 -6.10 12.82
C PHE A 84 -23.94 -6.87 12.42
N ASN A 85 -24.08 -7.98 11.70
CA ASN A 85 -22.93 -8.75 11.23
C ASN A 85 -22.05 -7.95 10.25
N ALA A 86 -22.66 -7.17 9.35
CA ALA A 86 -21.93 -6.28 8.46
C ALA A 86 -21.18 -5.18 9.23
N LYS A 87 -21.80 -4.63 10.29
CA LYS A 87 -21.15 -3.65 11.17
C LYS A 87 -19.96 -4.27 11.91
N MET A 88 -20.09 -5.48 12.43
CA MET A 88 -18.99 -6.18 13.10
C MET A 88 -17.84 -6.49 12.14
N TYR A 89 -18.17 -6.89 10.90
CA TYR A 89 -17.15 -7.07 9.87
C TYR A 89 -16.39 -5.76 9.58
N ALA A 90 -17.13 -4.66 9.36
CA ALA A 90 -16.54 -3.35 9.11
C ALA A 90 -15.66 -2.88 10.27
N ALA A 91 -16.06 -3.12 11.51
CA ALA A 91 -15.25 -2.78 12.70
C ALA A 91 -13.93 -3.59 12.74
N SER A 92 -13.97 -4.88 12.42
CA SER A 92 -12.76 -5.71 12.31
C SER A 92 -11.84 -5.21 11.21
N GLN A 93 -12.41 -4.83 10.06
CA GLN A 93 -11.64 -4.29 8.96
C GLN A 93 -11.02 -2.93 9.32
N THR A 94 -11.75 -2.03 9.97
CA THR A 94 -11.20 -0.76 10.44
C THR A 94 -9.91 -0.96 11.27
N PHE A 95 -9.87 -1.99 12.10
CA PHE A 95 -8.69 -2.33 12.87
C PHE A 95 -7.55 -2.87 12.00
N ASP A 96 -7.87 -3.69 10.98
CA ASP A 96 -6.87 -4.19 10.04
C ASP A 96 -6.24 -3.05 9.21
N GLU A 97 -7.07 -2.15 8.67
CA GLU A 97 -6.60 -0.99 7.89
C GLU A 97 -5.70 -0.05 8.72
N ALA A 98 -5.98 0.11 10.02
CA ALA A 98 -5.13 0.89 10.89
C ALA A 98 -3.69 0.32 10.96
N ARG A 99 -3.54 -1.00 11.00
CA ARG A 99 -2.23 -1.68 10.98
C ARG A 99 -1.53 -1.54 9.62
N HIS A 100 -2.27 -1.60 8.52
CA HIS A 100 -1.74 -1.39 7.17
C HIS A 100 -1.16 0.03 7.04
N VAL A 101 -1.93 1.04 7.45
CA VAL A 101 -1.50 2.44 7.49
C VAL A 101 -0.22 2.60 8.33
N GLU A 102 -0.20 2.03 9.54
CA GLU A 102 0.96 2.06 10.42
C GLU A 102 2.19 1.45 9.75
N GLY A 103 2.06 0.24 9.19
CA GLY A 103 3.15 -0.49 8.56
C GLY A 103 3.76 0.25 7.36
N PHE A 104 2.92 0.72 6.42
CA PHE A 104 3.41 1.48 5.27
C PHE A 104 4.02 2.82 5.67
N ASN A 105 3.40 3.54 6.60
CA ASN A 105 3.93 4.81 7.08
C ASN A 105 5.29 4.65 7.78
N LYS A 106 5.44 3.61 8.61
CA LYS A 106 6.69 3.30 9.29
C LYS A 106 7.79 2.95 8.28
N PHE A 107 7.49 2.08 7.30
CA PHE A 107 8.45 1.72 6.27
C PHE A 107 8.91 2.95 5.45
N LEU A 108 7.99 3.79 5.01
CA LEU A 108 8.32 5.02 4.28
C LEU A 108 9.19 5.96 5.09
N LYS A 109 8.89 6.15 6.38
CA LYS A 109 9.65 7.06 7.25
C LYS A 109 11.02 6.53 7.64
N GLU A 110 11.11 5.27 8.08
CA GLU A 110 12.32 4.73 8.70
C GLU A 110 13.29 4.13 7.69
N LYS A 111 12.77 3.52 6.59
CA LYS A 111 13.60 2.82 5.62
C LYS A 111 13.88 3.66 4.38
N ILE A 112 12.87 4.30 3.82
CA ILE A 112 13.02 5.12 2.62
C ILE A 112 13.43 6.55 2.96
N GLY A 113 12.78 7.18 3.93
CA GLY A 113 13.07 8.54 4.42
C GLY A 113 12.25 9.65 3.74
N PHE A 114 11.45 9.34 2.74
CA PHE A 114 10.58 10.31 2.05
C PHE A 114 9.31 9.64 1.49
N GLN A 115 8.27 10.45 1.26
CA GLN A 115 6.98 10.01 0.73
C GLN A 115 6.42 11.05 -0.25
N TYR A 116 5.47 10.61 -1.07
CA TYR A 116 4.79 11.42 -2.07
C TYR A 116 3.34 11.70 -1.71
N PRO A 117 2.75 12.81 -2.18
CA PRO A 117 1.34 13.07 -2.02
C PRO A 117 0.49 12.05 -2.80
N ALA A 118 -0.78 11.92 -2.42
CA ALA A 118 -1.74 11.16 -3.21
C ALA A 118 -1.91 11.79 -4.60
N THR A 119 -2.03 10.94 -5.62
CA THR A 119 -2.37 11.40 -6.97
C THR A 119 -3.78 12.00 -7.00
N ASP A 120 -4.02 12.95 -7.90
CA ASP A 120 -5.34 13.56 -8.05
C ASP A 120 -6.42 12.51 -8.39
N GLY A 121 -6.07 11.49 -9.17
CA GLY A 121 -6.97 10.37 -9.47
C GLY A 121 -7.38 9.57 -8.24
N LEU A 122 -6.42 9.18 -7.41
CA LEU A 122 -6.68 8.46 -6.16
C LEU A 122 -7.50 9.32 -5.21
N LYS A 123 -7.11 10.58 -5.03
CA LYS A 123 -7.82 11.53 -4.17
C LYS A 123 -9.28 11.72 -4.62
N SER A 124 -9.51 11.98 -5.91
CA SER A 124 -10.86 12.15 -6.46
C SER A 124 -11.74 10.90 -6.29
N LEU A 125 -11.15 9.71 -6.43
CA LEU A 125 -11.86 8.45 -6.22
C LEU A 125 -12.23 8.26 -4.74
N MET A 126 -11.27 8.49 -3.84
CA MET A 126 -11.51 8.42 -2.38
C MET A 126 -12.57 9.42 -1.93
N ASP A 127 -12.49 10.66 -2.40
CA ASP A 127 -13.45 11.71 -2.05
C ASP A 127 -14.89 11.31 -2.45
N LYS A 128 -15.07 10.71 -3.63
CA LYS A 128 -16.39 10.22 -4.07
C LYS A 128 -16.94 9.14 -3.15
N ILE A 129 -16.12 8.17 -2.73
CA ILE A 129 -16.55 7.07 -1.86
C ILE A 129 -16.82 7.58 -0.45
N LEU A 130 -15.96 8.45 0.08
CA LEU A 130 -16.08 8.98 1.44
C LEU A 130 -17.28 9.92 1.62
N THR A 131 -17.65 10.68 0.59
CA THR A 131 -18.75 11.64 0.66
C THR A 131 -20.12 11.07 0.28
N ASP A 132 -20.19 9.91 -0.37
CA ASP A 132 -21.46 9.25 -0.70
C ASP A 132 -22.10 8.69 0.58
N GLU A 133 -23.38 8.95 0.81
CA GLU A 133 -24.09 8.48 2.00
C GLU A 133 -24.55 7.01 1.91
N ARG A 134 -24.55 6.45 0.71
CA ARG A 134 -25.05 5.09 0.44
C ARG A 134 -24.02 4.05 0.84
N TRP A 135 -24.38 3.19 1.76
CA TRP A 135 -23.51 2.13 2.26
C TRP A 135 -23.10 1.12 1.17
N ASP A 136 -24.00 0.81 0.24
CA ASP A 136 -23.75 -0.13 -0.86
C ASP A 136 -22.72 0.41 -1.85
N LEU A 137 -22.73 1.70 -2.17
CA LEU A 137 -21.70 2.34 -2.99
C LEU A 137 -20.35 2.40 -2.27
N LYS A 138 -20.34 2.68 -0.97
CA LYS A 138 -19.13 2.58 -0.16
C LYS A 138 -18.56 1.18 -0.19
N PHE A 139 -19.42 0.19 -0.01
CA PHE A 139 -19.02 -1.22 -0.02
C PHE A 139 -18.50 -1.66 -1.40
N ILE A 140 -19.22 -1.39 -2.48
CA ILE A 140 -18.80 -1.75 -3.84
C ILE A 140 -17.51 -1.00 -4.22
N GLY A 141 -17.47 0.30 -4.00
CA GLY A 141 -16.33 1.14 -4.38
C GLY A 141 -15.05 0.76 -3.64
N MET A 142 -15.13 0.58 -2.33
CA MET A 142 -13.95 0.24 -1.52
C MET A 142 -13.68 -1.27 -1.52
N GLN A 143 -14.62 -2.08 -1.03
CA GLN A 143 -14.37 -3.48 -0.73
C GLN A 143 -14.24 -4.38 -1.96
N ILE A 144 -14.84 -4.01 -3.09
CA ILE A 144 -14.79 -4.82 -4.30
C ILE A 144 -13.79 -4.25 -5.28
N ILE A 145 -13.90 -2.94 -5.61
CA ILE A 145 -13.09 -2.34 -6.67
C ILE A 145 -11.69 -2.00 -6.14
N ILE A 146 -11.59 -1.17 -5.12
CA ILE A 146 -10.29 -0.66 -4.65
C ILE A 146 -9.48 -1.77 -3.99
N GLU A 147 -10.08 -2.54 -3.10
CA GLU A 147 -9.42 -3.69 -2.48
C GLU A 147 -8.97 -4.73 -3.51
N GLY A 148 -9.80 -5.02 -4.50
CA GLY A 148 -9.42 -5.94 -5.58
C GLY A 148 -8.20 -5.45 -6.38
N LEU A 149 -8.13 -4.16 -6.70
CA LEU A 149 -6.99 -3.54 -7.36
C LEU A 149 -5.76 -3.50 -6.45
N ALA A 150 -5.94 -3.16 -5.17
CA ALA A 150 -4.86 -3.13 -4.18
C ALA A 150 -4.22 -4.50 -4.00
N LEU A 151 -5.01 -5.56 -3.85
CA LEU A 151 -4.53 -6.94 -3.73
C LEU A 151 -3.70 -7.37 -4.95
N ALA A 152 -4.16 -7.03 -6.16
CA ALA A 152 -3.41 -7.31 -7.37
C ALA A 152 -2.06 -6.55 -7.39
N ALA A 153 -2.07 -5.26 -7.00
CA ALA A 153 -0.87 -4.44 -6.94
C ALA A 153 0.13 -4.92 -5.88
N PHE A 154 -0.35 -5.29 -4.67
CA PHE A 154 0.49 -5.83 -3.59
C PHE A 154 1.13 -7.16 -3.99
N ASN A 155 0.37 -8.07 -4.59
CA ASN A 155 0.91 -9.35 -5.06
C ASN A 155 1.98 -9.15 -6.15
N ASN A 156 1.73 -8.28 -7.13
CA ASN A 156 2.71 -7.95 -8.16
C ASN A 156 3.97 -7.33 -7.53
N MET A 157 3.80 -6.37 -6.63
CA MET A 157 4.92 -5.73 -5.94
C MET A 157 5.75 -6.75 -5.15
N LYS A 158 5.11 -7.66 -4.41
CA LYS A 158 5.79 -8.71 -3.65
C LYS A 158 6.67 -9.61 -4.52
N ILE A 159 6.26 -9.85 -5.77
CA ILE A 159 7.04 -10.67 -6.72
C ILE A 159 8.30 -9.92 -7.18
N ILE A 160 8.18 -8.66 -7.51
CA ILE A 160 9.27 -7.89 -8.13
C ILE A 160 10.26 -7.28 -7.15
N LEU A 161 9.93 -7.19 -5.87
CA LEU A 161 10.82 -6.60 -4.85
C LEU A 161 12.05 -7.49 -4.56
N ASN A 162 13.15 -6.85 -4.18
CA ASN A 162 14.31 -7.50 -3.55
C ASN A 162 14.27 -7.41 -2.03
N ASP A 163 13.68 -6.34 -1.48
CA ASP A 163 13.66 -6.06 -0.03
C ASP A 163 12.85 -7.08 0.77
N GLY A 164 13.49 -7.69 1.77
CA GLY A 164 12.89 -8.74 2.60
C GLY A 164 11.86 -8.22 3.59
N LEU A 165 12.10 -7.07 4.22
CA LEU A 165 11.18 -6.47 5.19
C LEU A 165 9.89 -6.00 4.52
N LEU A 166 10.00 -5.35 3.35
CA LEU A 166 8.83 -4.91 2.59
C LEU A 166 8.00 -6.11 2.10
N LYS A 167 8.66 -7.21 1.69
CA LYS A 167 7.96 -8.46 1.36
C LYS A 167 7.20 -9.05 2.54
N GLN A 168 7.79 -8.99 3.74
CA GLN A 168 7.13 -9.43 4.97
C GLN A 168 5.93 -8.54 5.30
N LEU A 169 6.07 -7.22 5.21
CA LEU A 169 4.96 -6.29 5.40
C LEU A 169 3.81 -6.61 4.43
N LEU A 170 4.10 -6.73 3.14
CA LEU A 170 3.09 -7.09 2.13
C LEU A 170 2.46 -8.48 2.38
N HIS A 171 3.21 -9.42 2.99
CA HIS A 171 2.64 -10.72 3.36
C HIS A 171 1.57 -10.61 4.44
N TYR A 172 1.74 -9.69 5.39
CA TYR A 172 0.78 -9.46 6.46
C TYR A 172 -0.43 -8.62 6.02
N VAL A 173 -0.21 -7.70 5.07
CA VAL A 173 -1.27 -6.86 4.49
C VAL A 173 -2.17 -7.65 3.54
N ILE A 174 -1.61 -8.60 2.79
CA ILE A 174 -2.37 -9.47 1.87
C ILE A 174 -3.07 -10.56 2.70
N PRO A 175 -4.42 -10.64 2.70
CA PRO A 175 -5.19 -11.59 3.48
C PRO A 175 -5.02 -13.05 3.02
#